data_42bd2a2330811fc38eaa967bd8bba84b
#
_entry.id   42bd2a2330811fc38eaa967bd8bba84b
#
_cell.length_a   1.000
_cell.length_b   1.000
_cell.length_c   1.000
_cell.angle_alpha   90.00
_cell.angle_beta   90.00
_cell.angle_gamma   90.00
#
_symmetry.space_group_name_H-M   'P 1'
#
loop_
_entity.id
_entity.type
_entity.pdbx_description
1 polymer ?
#
loop_
_entity_poly.entity_id
_entity_poly.type
_entity_poly.pdbx_seq_one_letter_code
_entity_poly.pdbx_strand_id
1 'polypeptide(L)'
;ITPVHLQNENDEYVLTGAVVMLRSTIRMGQQLQNLSTQDLSAFSQIIAVSAKMKHVVEQARKLAMLSAPLLITGDTGTGKDLFAYACHQASPRSAKPYLALNCASIPEDAVESELFGHAPEGKKGFFEQANGGSVLLDEIGEMSPRMQAKLLRFLNDGTF
;
A
#
# COMPACT_ATOMS: atom_id res chain seq x y z
N ILE A 1 -7.87 -8.99 1.91
CA ILE A 1 -7.68 -7.65 1.33
C ILE A 1 -8.95 -6.86 1.62
N THR A 2 -8.84 -5.81 2.41
CA THR A 2 -9.98 -4.93 2.67
C THR A 2 -9.82 -3.71 1.77
N PRO A 3 -10.68 -3.52 0.75
CA PRO A 3 -10.55 -2.41 -0.17
C PRO A 3 -10.97 -1.09 0.49
N VAL A 4 -10.18 -0.06 0.30
CA VAL A 4 -10.57 1.33 0.54
C VAL A 4 -11.01 1.88 -0.82
N HIS A 5 -12.31 2.10 -1.00
CA HIS A 5 -12.86 2.55 -2.28
C HIS A 5 -12.93 4.08 -2.34
N LEU A 6 -12.28 4.64 -3.35
CA LEU A 6 -12.53 6.00 -3.81
C LEU A 6 -13.37 5.87 -5.09
N GLN A 7 -14.67 6.22 -5.02
CA GLN A 7 -15.58 6.17 -6.15
C GLN A 7 -15.44 7.40 -7.04
N ASN A 8 -15.52 7.19 -8.38
CA ASN A 8 -15.71 8.29 -9.33
C ASN A 8 -17.19 8.75 -9.38
N GLU A 9 -17.48 9.81 -10.11
CA GLU A 9 -18.82 10.39 -10.24
C GLU A 9 -19.84 9.43 -10.91
N ASN A 10 -19.40 8.33 -11.53
CA ASN A 10 -20.22 7.35 -12.25
C ASN A 10 -20.43 6.02 -11.50
N ASP A 11 -20.08 5.93 -10.22
CA ASP A 11 -20.18 4.69 -9.39
C ASP A 11 -19.37 3.49 -9.93
N GLU A 12 -18.46 3.67 -10.87
CA GLU A 12 -17.57 2.61 -11.37
C GLU A 12 -16.32 2.48 -10.49
N TYR A 13 -15.94 1.24 -10.18
CA TYR A 13 -14.74 0.93 -9.43
C TYR A 13 -13.59 0.65 -10.39
N VAL A 14 -12.60 1.53 -10.43
CA VAL A 14 -11.36 1.31 -11.20
C VAL A 14 -10.23 0.96 -10.24
N LEU A 15 -9.66 -0.22 -10.43
CA LEU A 15 -8.52 -0.71 -9.66
C LEU A 15 -7.24 -0.09 -10.23
N THR A 16 -6.66 0.89 -9.54
CA THR A 16 -5.47 1.59 -10.03
C THR A 16 -4.25 1.52 -9.11
N GLY A 17 -4.38 1.01 -7.89
CA GLY A 17 -3.21 0.88 -7.02
C GLY A 17 -3.48 0.06 -5.76
N ALA A 18 -2.44 -0.50 -5.18
CA ALA A 18 -2.48 -1.22 -3.91
C ALA A 18 -1.33 -0.80 -2.99
N VAL A 19 -1.62 -0.58 -1.72
CA VAL A 19 -0.59 -0.42 -0.69
C VAL A 19 -0.38 -1.77 -0.02
N VAL A 20 0.83 -2.30 -0.11
CA VAL A 20 1.21 -3.54 0.54
C VAL A 20 1.96 -3.21 1.81
N MET A 21 1.39 -3.54 2.97
CA MET A 21 2.08 -3.44 4.24
C MET A 21 2.76 -4.77 4.56
N LEU A 22 4.10 -4.77 4.65
CA LEU A 22 4.88 -5.97 4.91
C LEU A 22 4.88 -6.31 6.41
N ARG A 23 4.57 -7.57 6.74
CA ARG A 23 4.63 -8.05 8.12
C ARG A 23 6.09 -8.24 8.55
N SER A 24 6.47 -7.60 9.65
CA SER A 24 7.59 -8.05 10.45
C SER A 24 7.06 -9.09 11.46
N THR A 25 7.76 -10.21 11.63
CA THR A 25 7.37 -11.33 12.51
C THR A 25 7.52 -11.03 14.01
N ILE A 26 7.54 -9.78 14.45
CA ILE A 26 7.67 -9.40 15.86
C ILE A 26 6.34 -8.95 16.45
N ARG A 27 5.76 -9.85 17.27
CA ARG A 27 4.76 -9.71 18.35
C ARG A 27 3.74 -8.56 18.25
N MET A 28 2.51 -8.93 17.93
CA MET A 28 1.30 -8.23 18.31
C MET A 28 1.17 -8.24 19.85
N GLY A 29 1.21 -7.08 20.47
CA GLY A 29 0.86 -7.04 21.88
C GLY A 29 1.19 -5.79 22.67
N GLN A 30 1.08 -4.55 22.15
CA GLN A 30 1.15 -3.34 23.01
C GLN A 30 0.80 -1.97 22.35
N GLN A 31 0.08 -1.92 21.23
CA GLN A 31 -0.07 -0.65 20.48
C GLN A 31 -1.48 -0.05 20.39
N LEU A 32 -2.38 -0.38 21.29
CA LEU A 32 -3.73 0.26 21.31
C LEU A 32 -3.82 1.54 22.17
N GLN A 33 -2.74 2.02 22.79
CA GLN A 33 -2.81 3.14 23.73
C GLN A 33 -2.16 4.45 23.30
N ASN A 34 -1.54 4.54 22.13
CA ASN A 34 -0.96 5.79 21.63
C ASN A 34 -1.56 6.21 20.29
N LEU A 35 -2.84 6.56 20.28
CA LEU A 35 -3.41 7.42 19.24
C LEU A 35 -2.80 8.83 19.44
N SER A 36 -1.59 9.01 18.93
CA SER A 36 -0.82 10.22 19.10
C SER A 36 -1.19 11.27 18.05
N THR A 37 -0.88 12.52 18.36
CA THR A 37 -0.96 13.70 17.48
C THR A 37 -0.34 13.50 16.08
N GLN A 38 0.51 12.50 15.87
CA GLN A 38 1.07 12.13 14.57
C GLN A 38 0.00 11.61 13.60
N ASP A 39 -1.01 10.86 14.07
CA ASP A 39 -2.09 10.34 13.21
C ASP A 39 -2.93 11.47 12.59
N LEU A 40 -3.10 12.57 13.31
CA LEU A 40 -3.83 13.73 12.81
C LEU A 40 -3.04 14.50 11.75
N SER A 41 -1.71 14.51 11.83
CA SER A 41 -0.84 15.20 10.87
C SER A 41 -0.68 14.43 9.56
N ALA A 42 -0.68 13.11 9.58
CA ALA A 42 -0.45 12.28 8.40
C ALA A 42 -1.45 12.55 7.26
N PHE A 43 -2.72 12.75 7.59
CA PHE A 43 -3.78 13.06 6.62
C PHE A 43 -4.06 14.55 6.46
N SER A 44 -3.28 15.45 7.05
CA SER A 44 -3.51 16.90 6.99
C SER A 44 -3.37 17.50 5.58
N GLN A 45 -2.58 16.86 4.73
CA GLN A 45 -2.39 17.29 3.34
C GLN A 45 -3.54 16.84 2.42
N ILE A 46 -4.42 15.95 2.89
CA ILE A 46 -5.55 15.47 2.11
C ILE A 46 -6.75 16.41 2.28
N ILE A 47 -7.18 17.00 1.18
CA ILE A 47 -8.35 17.88 1.16
C ILE A 47 -9.62 17.03 1.20
N ALA A 48 -10.21 16.88 2.38
CA ALA A 48 -11.42 16.09 2.62
C ALA A 48 -12.59 17.00 2.99
N VAL A 49 -13.23 17.63 2.01
CA VAL A 49 -14.38 18.53 2.24
C VAL A 49 -15.70 17.76 2.28
N SER A 50 -15.90 16.83 1.33
CA SER A 50 -17.15 16.07 1.25
C SER A 50 -17.29 15.07 2.40
N ALA A 51 -18.52 14.75 2.79
CA ALA A 51 -18.79 13.74 3.82
C ALA A 51 -18.24 12.35 3.42
N LYS A 52 -18.34 11.99 2.13
CA LYS A 52 -17.77 10.75 1.59
C LYS A 52 -16.26 10.71 1.81
N MET A 53 -15.52 11.76 1.45
CA MET A 53 -14.06 11.79 1.60
C MET A 53 -13.62 11.78 3.07
N LYS A 54 -14.34 12.50 3.94
CA LYS A 54 -14.09 12.45 5.39
C LYS A 54 -14.22 11.04 5.92
N HIS A 55 -15.26 10.31 5.50
CA HIS A 55 -15.47 8.91 5.88
C HIS A 55 -14.35 8.00 5.39
N VAL A 56 -13.89 8.17 4.15
CA VAL A 56 -12.75 7.41 3.58
C VAL A 56 -11.47 7.66 4.37
N VAL A 57 -11.16 8.91 4.71
CA VAL A 57 -9.99 9.25 5.53
C VAL A 57 -10.09 8.60 6.93
N GLU A 58 -11.26 8.62 7.54
CA GLU A 58 -11.46 7.98 8.85
C GLU A 58 -11.28 6.45 8.79
N GLN A 59 -11.81 5.80 7.75
CA GLN A 59 -11.59 4.38 7.51
C GLN A 59 -10.11 4.08 7.29
N ALA A 60 -9.43 4.88 6.46
CA ALA A 60 -8.01 4.70 6.17
C ALA A 60 -7.13 4.80 7.43
N ARG A 61 -7.43 5.74 8.33
CA ARG A 61 -6.73 5.84 9.63
C ARG A 61 -6.84 4.55 10.43
N LYS A 62 -8.03 3.96 10.51
CA LYS A 62 -8.26 2.70 11.23
C LYS A 62 -7.53 1.55 10.55
N LEU A 63 -7.60 1.46 9.22
CA LEU A 63 -6.96 0.40 8.45
C LEU A 63 -5.44 0.51 8.45
N ALA A 64 -4.87 1.72 8.44
CA ALA A 64 -3.43 1.95 8.50
C ALA A 64 -2.78 1.36 9.76
N MET A 65 -3.54 1.24 10.86
CA MET A 65 -3.06 0.60 12.09
C MET A 65 -2.99 -0.93 12.00
N LEU A 66 -3.62 -1.51 10.97
CA LEU A 66 -3.62 -2.95 10.77
C LEU A 66 -2.43 -3.39 9.91
N SER A 67 -1.93 -4.60 10.14
CA SER A 67 -0.90 -5.23 9.30
C SER A 67 -1.55 -5.99 8.13
N ALA A 68 -2.39 -5.30 7.34
CA ALA A 68 -3.12 -5.88 6.23
C ALA A 68 -2.85 -5.08 4.93
N PRO A 69 -2.85 -5.73 3.76
CA PRO A 69 -2.79 -5.04 2.49
C PRO A 69 -3.98 -4.08 2.34
N LEU A 70 -3.71 -2.86 1.89
CA LEU A 70 -4.72 -1.86 1.57
C LEU A 70 -4.83 -1.72 0.05
N LEU A 71 -6.05 -1.70 -0.46
CA LEU A 71 -6.34 -1.38 -1.84
C LEU A 71 -6.94 0.02 -1.91
N ILE A 72 -6.28 0.92 -2.65
CA ILE A 72 -6.74 2.28 -2.89
C ILE A 72 -7.19 2.37 -4.34
N THR A 73 -8.45 2.69 -4.56
CA THR A 73 -9.05 2.84 -5.89
C THR A 73 -9.48 4.29 -6.13
N GLY A 74 -9.38 4.74 -7.35
CA GLY A 74 -9.76 6.09 -7.76
C GLY A 74 -9.19 6.45 -9.13
N ASP A 75 -9.74 7.47 -9.78
CA ASP A 75 -9.29 7.91 -11.09
C ASP A 75 -7.83 8.40 -11.07
N THR A 76 -7.21 8.46 -12.25
CA THR A 76 -5.87 9.03 -12.40
C THR A 76 -5.87 10.50 -11.94
N GLY A 77 -4.84 10.89 -11.20
CA GLY A 77 -4.70 12.26 -10.70
C GLY A 77 -5.52 12.59 -9.43
N THR A 78 -6.24 11.65 -8.83
CA THR A 78 -7.01 11.89 -7.59
C THR A 78 -6.15 11.93 -6.31
N GLY A 79 -4.84 11.75 -6.43
CA GLY A 79 -3.90 11.81 -5.29
C GLY A 79 -3.77 10.49 -4.51
N LYS A 80 -3.95 9.33 -5.17
CA LYS A 80 -3.77 8.01 -4.55
C LYS A 80 -2.42 7.85 -3.86
N ASP A 81 -1.35 8.36 -4.45
CA ASP A 81 0.02 8.30 -3.90
C ASP A 81 0.12 9.04 -2.58
N LEU A 82 -0.44 10.26 -2.54
CA LEU A 82 -0.50 11.06 -1.33
C LEU A 82 -1.31 10.35 -0.24
N PHE A 83 -2.42 9.72 -0.64
CA PHE A 83 -3.27 8.96 0.27
C PHE A 83 -2.56 7.72 0.81
N ALA A 84 -1.84 6.98 -0.05
CA ALA A 84 -1.03 5.83 0.33
C ALA A 84 0.10 6.21 1.30
N TYR A 85 0.79 7.32 1.01
CA TYR A 85 1.82 7.85 1.89
C TYR A 85 1.25 8.28 3.25
N ALA A 86 0.07 8.91 3.27
CA ALA A 86 -0.62 9.27 4.51
C ALA A 86 -0.98 8.02 5.35
N CYS A 87 -1.41 6.93 4.70
CA CYS A 87 -1.63 5.66 5.38
C CYS A 87 -0.34 5.10 6.00
N HIS A 88 0.79 5.17 5.28
CA HIS A 88 2.08 4.78 5.83
C HIS A 88 2.47 5.63 7.06
N GLN A 89 2.36 6.95 6.94
CA GLN A 89 2.69 7.88 8.03
C GLN A 89 1.81 7.68 9.27
N ALA A 90 0.54 7.29 9.10
CA ALA A 90 -0.37 6.97 10.19
C ALA A 90 -0.18 5.55 10.75
N SER A 91 0.67 4.73 10.15
CA SER A 91 0.86 3.35 10.54
C SER A 91 1.96 3.20 11.62
N PRO A 92 2.00 2.06 12.34
CA PRO A 92 3.13 1.72 13.23
C PRO A 92 4.47 1.61 12.50
N ARG A 93 4.47 1.67 11.16
CA ARG A 93 5.66 1.59 10.31
C ARG A 93 6.15 2.95 9.81
N SER A 94 5.59 4.06 10.29
CA SER A 94 5.92 5.42 9.82
C SER A 94 7.42 5.77 9.87
N ALA A 95 8.17 5.16 10.79
CA ALA A 95 9.62 5.31 10.91
C ALA A 95 10.43 4.28 10.07
N LYS A 96 9.75 3.44 9.28
CA LYS A 96 10.36 2.41 8.43
C LYS A 96 10.34 2.83 6.96
N PRO A 97 11.07 2.14 6.07
CA PRO A 97 11.08 2.49 4.67
C PRO A 97 9.68 2.51 4.04
N TYR A 98 9.44 3.53 3.20
CA TYR A 98 8.31 3.58 2.28
C TYR A 98 8.88 3.56 0.86
N LEU A 99 8.56 2.54 0.10
CA LEU A 99 8.99 2.40 -1.29
C LEU A 99 7.76 2.43 -2.20
N ALA A 100 7.85 3.20 -3.28
CA ALA A 100 6.80 3.29 -4.29
C ALA A 100 7.31 2.75 -5.62
N LEU A 101 6.52 1.91 -6.27
CA LEU A 101 6.82 1.29 -7.54
C LEU A 101 5.62 1.45 -8.48
N ASN A 102 5.84 2.08 -9.63
CA ASN A 102 4.83 2.08 -10.69
C ASN A 102 5.02 0.84 -11.56
N CYS A 103 4.03 -0.06 -11.53
CA CYS A 103 4.07 -1.35 -12.22
C CYS A 103 4.05 -1.22 -13.74
N ALA A 104 3.45 -0.16 -14.26
CA ALA A 104 3.42 0.11 -15.71
C ALA A 104 4.78 0.58 -16.26
N SER A 105 5.67 1.08 -15.40
CA SER A 105 6.99 1.59 -15.82
C SER A 105 8.06 0.51 -15.97
N ILE A 106 7.77 -0.73 -15.55
CA ILE A 106 8.74 -1.83 -15.54
C ILE A 106 8.43 -2.80 -16.67
N PRO A 107 9.41 -3.20 -17.48
CA PRO A 107 9.23 -4.27 -18.46
C PRO A 107 8.73 -5.56 -17.80
N GLU A 108 7.82 -6.28 -18.46
CA GLU A 108 7.15 -7.46 -17.87
C GLU A 108 8.15 -8.54 -17.42
N ASP A 109 9.22 -8.74 -18.17
CA ASP A 109 10.31 -9.67 -17.85
C ASP A 109 11.16 -9.28 -16.65
N ALA A 110 11.18 -7.99 -16.30
CA ALA A 110 11.92 -7.46 -15.16
C ALA A 110 11.10 -7.35 -13.87
N VAL A 111 9.76 -7.27 -13.95
CA VAL A 111 8.87 -7.04 -12.79
C VAL A 111 9.12 -8.06 -11.68
N GLU A 112 9.30 -9.33 -12.02
CA GLU A 112 9.52 -10.39 -11.04
C GLU A 112 10.83 -10.17 -10.26
N SER A 113 11.93 -9.89 -10.96
CA SER A 113 13.23 -9.66 -10.33
C SER A 113 13.29 -8.35 -9.56
N GLU A 114 12.58 -7.32 -10.01
CA GLU A 114 12.47 -6.04 -9.28
C GLU A 114 11.70 -6.21 -7.97
N LEU A 115 10.57 -6.90 -7.98
CA LEU A 115 9.74 -7.08 -6.79
C LEU A 115 10.36 -8.05 -5.78
N PHE A 116 10.80 -9.23 -6.24
CA PHE A 116 11.21 -10.34 -5.37
C PHE A 116 12.72 -10.52 -5.29
N GLY A 117 13.50 -9.85 -6.16
CA GLY A 117 14.94 -10.02 -6.23
C GLY A 117 15.38 -11.18 -7.11
N HIS A 118 16.69 -11.31 -7.27
CA HIS A 118 17.31 -12.38 -8.04
C HIS A 118 18.48 -12.99 -7.25
N ALA A 119 18.22 -14.15 -6.64
CA ALA A 119 19.18 -14.80 -5.73
C ALA A 119 20.56 -15.07 -6.33
N PRO A 120 20.71 -15.54 -7.61
CA PRO A 120 22.03 -15.79 -8.20
C PRO A 120 22.88 -14.54 -8.32
N GLU A 121 22.28 -13.35 -8.50
CA GLU A 121 22.98 -12.08 -8.67
C GLU A 121 23.10 -11.27 -7.37
N GLY A 122 22.51 -11.76 -6.27
CA GLY A 122 22.49 -11.03 -5.00
C GLY A 122 21.66 -9.74 -5.03
N LYS A 123 20.82 -9.55 -6.07
CA LYS A 123 19.96 -8.37 -6.20
C LYS A 123 18.77 -8.47 -5.26
N LYS A 124 18.71 -7.54 -4.30
CA LYS A 124 17.56 -7.42 -3.38
C LYS A 124 16.34 -6.86 -4.09
N GLY A 125 15.21 -7.55 -3.95
CA GLY A 125 13.93 -7.08 -4.46
C GLY A 125 13.32 -5.96 -3.60
N PHE A 126 12.33 -5.28 -4.15
CA PHE A 126 11.61 -4.19 -3.48
C PHE A 126 11.03 -4.62 -2.12
N PHE A 127 10.45 -5.81 -2.03
CA PHE A 127 9.90 -6.32 -0.78
C PHE A 127 10.96 -6.56 0.29
N GLU A 128 12.14 -7.02 -0.10
CA GLU A 128 13.26 -7.19 0.83
C GLU A 128 13.81 -5.83 1.31
N GLN A 129 13.94 -4.86 0.38
CA GLN A 129 14.39 -3.50 0.70
C GLN A 129 13.43 -2.77 1.65
N ALA A 130 12.12 -3.02 1.49
CA ALA A 130 11.07 -2.44 2.33
C ALA A 130 10.80 -3.22 3.62
N ASN A 131 11.66 -4.16 3.99
CA ASN A 131 11.41 -5.07 5.13
C ASN A 131 11.02 -4.31 6.41
N GLY A 132 9.86 -4.68 6.96
CA GLY A 132 9.24 -4.02 8.12
C GLY A 132 8.56 -2.69 7.81
N GLY A 133 8.65 -2.20 6.57
CA GLY A 133 8.07 -0.94 6.09
C GLY A 133 6.79 -1.12 5.27
N SER A 134 6.63 -0.28 4.24
CA SER A 134 5.49 -0.30 3.33
C SER A 134 5.94 -0.20 1.88
N VAL A 135 5.24 -0.89 0.98
CA VAL A 135 5.40 -0.78 -0.47
C VAL A 135 4.09 -0.29 -1.08
N LEU A 136 4.15 0.78 -1.86
CA LEU A 136 3.11 1.16 -2.79
C LEU A 136 3.38 0.49 -4.13
N LEU A 137 2.42 -0.28 -4.62
CA LEU A 137 2.38 -0.77 -5.99
C LEU A 137 1.32 0.04 -6.73
N ASP A 138 1.74 0.98 -7.54
CA ASP A 138 0.83 1.78 -8.36
C ASP A 138 0.56 1.09 -9.69
N GLU A 139 -0.62 1.32 -10.25
CA GLU A 139 -1.08 0.72 -11.52
C GLU A 139 -0.96 -0.82 -11.54
N ILE A 140 -1.33 -1.46 -10.43
CA ILE A 140 -1.23 -2.93 -10.27
C ILE A 140 -2.03 -3.71 -11.32
N GLY A 141 -3.05 -3.09 -11.92
CA GLY A 141 -3.84 -3.66 -13.01
C GLY A 141 -3.04 -3.87 -14.31
N GLU A 142 -1.93 -3.13 -14.48
CA GLU A 142 -1.04 -3.27 -15.65
C GLU A 142 -0.12 -4.50 -15.57
N MET A 143 -0.01 -5.12 -14.39
CA MET A 143 0.73 -6.38 -14.26
C MET A 143 0.04 -7.50 -15.02
N SER A 144 0.83 -8.41 -15.61
CA SER A 144 0.29 -9.64 -16.20
C SER A 144 -0.45 -10.49 -15.14
N PRO A 145 -1.47 -11.27 -15.55
CA PRO A 145 -2.22 -12.16 -14.66
C PRO A 145 -1.32 -13.12 -13.87
N ARG A 146 -0.22 -13.56 -14.49
CA ARG A 146 0.79 -14.41 -13.84
C ARG A 146 1.43 -13.71 -12.67
N MET A 147 1.83 -12.45 -12.84
CA MET A 147 2.47 -11.64 -11.79
C MET A 147 1.47 -11.28 -10.68
N GLN A 148 0.23 -10.95 -11.03
CA GLN A 148 -0.83 -10.72 -10.05
C GLN A 148 -1.07 -11.97 -9.16
N ALA A 149 -1.09 -13.17 -9.76
CA ALA A 149 -1.24 -14.42 -9.01
C ALA A 149 -0.06 -14.67 -8.07
N LYS A 150 1.18 -14.38 -8.51
CA LYS A 150 2.38 -14.52 -7.66
C LYS A 150 2.37 -13.52 -6.51
N LEU A 151 1.99 -12.28 -6.79
CA LEU A 151 1.82 -11.25 -5.77
C LEU A 151 0.76 -11.65 -4.74
N LEU A 152 -0.38 -12.18 -5.20
CA LEU A 152 -1.44 -12.63 -4.29
C LEU A 152 -0.95 -13.75 -3.35
N ARG A 153 -0.16 -14.70 -3.87
CA ARG A 153 0.46 -15.74 -3.03
C ARG A 153 1.38 -15.11 -1.99
N PHE A 154 2.27 -14.21 -2.41
CA PHE A 154 3.15 -13.49 -1.48
C PHE A 154 2.38 -12.74 -0.40
N LEU A 155 1.27 -12.07 -0.74
CA LEU A 155 0.43 -11.35 0.23
C LEU A 155 -0.24 -12.28 1.26
N ASN A 156 -0.58 -13.51 0.85
CA ASN A 156 -1.23 -14.48 1.74
C ASN A 156 -0.22 -15.20 2.63
N ASP A 157 0.88 -15.68 2.06
CA ASP A 157 1.78 -16.63 2.70
C ASP A 157 3.08 -15.96 3.19
N GLY A 158 3.41 -14.77 2.66
CA GLY A 158 4.66 -14.06 2.94
C GLY A 158 5.89 -14.72 2.30
N THR A 159 5.68 -15.63 1.34
CA THR A 159 6.74 -16.39 0.65
C THR A 159 6.68 -16.17 -0.87
N PHE A 160 7.85 -16.25 -1.52
CA PHE A 160 8.00 -16.14 -2.99
C PHE A 160 8.99 -17.17 -3.50
#